data_6886abeec53ca7edc14e9a8b3fa78f90
#
_entry.id   6886abeec53ca7edc14e9a8b3fa78f90
#
_cell.length_a   1.000
_cell.length_b   1.000
_cell.length_c   1.000
_cell.angle_alpha   90.00
_cell.angle_beta   90.00
_cell.angle_gamma   90.00
#
_symmetry.space_group_name_H-M   'P 1'
#
loop_
_entity.id
_entity.type
_entity.pdbx_description
1 polymer ?
#
loop_
_entity_poly.entity_id
_entity_poly.type
_entity_poly.pdbx_seq_one_letter_code
_entity_poly.pdbx_strand_id
1 'polypeptide(L)'
;MANQYFENNINLESEIKEIAYFFKGVKISFFSDNGVFSKGGIDFGSNLLLKTVNLKNVKTILDVGCGYGTIGVTLAKTNPDVFVTMVDVNKRAIGLCNLAIEKNNISNALVLESNIYENITESYDLIVSNPPIRAGKSVVHGIMLGAYEHLNEGGSMWCVIQKKQGAASAVKALQEVFKSVEIVEKDKGYEIIKATK
;
A
#
# COMPACT_ATOMS: atom_id res chain seq x y z
N MET A 1 3.95 -25.54 7.46
CA MET A 1 4.52 -24.17 7.48
C MET A 1 3.35 -23.21 7.27
N ALA A 2 3.24 -22.13 8.04
CA ALA A 2 2.18 -21.16 7.82
C ALA A 2 2.42 -20.45 6.50
N ASN A 3 1.43 -20.43 5.62
CA ASN A 3 1.50 -19.75 4.33
C ASN A 3 1.73 -18.25 4.53
N GLN A 4 2.85 -17.75 4.00
CA GLN A 4 3.26 -16.36 4.12
C GLN A 4 2.69 -15.58 2.92
N TYR A 5 1.80 -14.62 3.19
CA TYR A 5 1.10 -13.83 2.16
C TYR A 5 2.03 -12.88 1.37
N PHE A 6 3.25 -12.65 1.85
CA PHE A 6 4.29 -11.85 1.21
C PHE A 6 5.26 -12.68 0.36
N GLU A 7 4.87 -13.90 -0.02
CA GLU A 7 5.62 -14.82 -0.87
C GLU A 7 4.69 -15.46 -1.91
N ASN A 8 5.27 -15.95 -3.01
CA ASN A 8 4.52 -16.68 -4.03
C ASN A 8 4.17 -18.11 -3.57
N ASN A 9 2.92 -18.34 -3.20
CA ASN A 9 2.39 -19.63 -2.78
C ASN A 9 1.64 -20.31 -3.93
N ILE A 10 2.37 -20.91 -4.89
CA ILE A 10 1.80 -21.53 -6.10
C ILE A 10 0.95 -22.78 -5.82
N ASN A 11 1.17 -23.46 -4.71
CA ASN A 11 0.50 -24.73 -4.37
C ASN A 11 -0.81 -24.57 -3.59
N LEU A 12 -1.24 -23.33 -3.31
CA LEU A 12 -2.51 -23.09 -2.62
C LEU A 12 -3.68 -23.18 -3.60
N GLU A 13 -4.69 -23.96 -3.22
CA GLU A 13 -5.98 -24.00 -3.93
C GLU A 13 -6.59 -22.60 -3.96
N SER A 14 -7.07 -22.19 -5.14
CA SER A 14 -7.68 -20.87 -5.34
C SER A 14 -9.17 -20.90 -4.99
N GLU A 15 -9.61 -19.92 -4.22
CA GLU A 15 -11.02 -19.69 -3.86
C GLU A 15 -11.29 -18.19 -3.91
N ILE A 16 -11.42 -17.65 -5.12
CA ILE A 16 -11.61 -16.19 -5.30
C ILE A 16 -12.99 -15.77 -4.77
N LYS A 17 -12.98 -14.74 -3.93
CA LYS A 17 -14.18 -14.12 -3.34
C LYS A 17 -14.21 -12.63 -3.64
N GLU A 18 -15.35 -12.15 -4.12
CA GLU A 18 -15.58 -10.71 -4.30
C GLU A 18 -15.89 -10.06 -2.94
N ILE A 19 -15.26 -8.92 -2.68
CA ILE A 19 -15.44 -8.09 -1.49
C ILE A 19 -15.95 -6.73 -1.92
N ALA A 20 -17.11 -6.30 -1.43
CA ALA A 20 -17.62 -4.95 -1.64
C ALA A 20 -17.11 -4.02 -0.51
N TYR A 21 -16.57 -2.89 -0.91
CA TYR A 21 -16.11 -1.83 0.00
C TYR A 21 -16.73 -0.48 -0.38
N PHE A 22 -17.09 0.29 0.60
CA PHE A 22 -17.65 1.65 0.40
C PHE A 22 -16.68 2.69 0.97
N PHE A 23 -16.21 3.58 0.11
CA PHE A 23 -15.32 4.66 0.51
C PHE A 23 -15.82 5.98 -0.07
N LYS A 24 -16.05 6.98 0.81
CA LYS A 24 -16.58 8.30 0.42
C LYS A 24 -17.81 8.22 -0.50
N GLY A 25 -18.73 7.27 -0.23
CA GLY A 25 -19.94 7.06 -1.02
C GLY A 25 -19.77 6.27 -2.33
N VAL A 26 -18.54 5.91 -2.69
CA VAL A 26 -18.23 5.10 -3.88
C VAL A 26 -18.15 3.63 -3.51
N LYS A 27 -18.88 2.77 -4.23
CA LYS A 27 -18.75 1.31 -4.13
C LYS A 27 -17.54 0.86 -4.95
N ILE A 28 -16.69 0.03 -4.35
CA ILE A 28 -15.50 -0.54 -4.98
C ILE A 28 -15.54 -2.05 -4.75
N SER A 29 -15.34 -2.83 -5.81
CA SER A 29 -15.24 -4.28 -5.74
C SER A 29 -13.77 -4.70 -5.72
N PHE A 30 -13.41 -5.53 -4.74
CA PHE A 30 -12.12 -6.20 -4.64
C PHE A 30 -12.29 -7.70 -4.75
N PHE A 31 -11.20 -8.40 -4.99
CA PHE A 31 -11.14 -9.85 -5.00
C PHE A 31 -10.10 -10.33 -4.00
N SER A 32 -10.43 -11.32 -3.20
CA SER A 32 -9.48 -11.99 -2.30
C SER A 32 -9.40 -13.47 -2.61
N ASP A 33 -8.32 -14.11 -2.19
CA ASP A 33 -8.08 -15.53 -2.39
C ASP A 33 -7.25 -16.12 -1.24
N ASN A 34 -7.05 -17.43 -1.25
CA ASN A 34 -6.09 -18.08 -0.39
C ASN A 34 -4.66 -17.59 -0.69
N GLY A 35 -3.85 -17.33 0.35
CA GLY A 35 -2.46 -16.85 0.18
C GLY A 35 -2.29 -15.34 0.02
N VAL A 36 -3.36 -14.53 0.17
CA VAL A 36 -3.26 -13.06 0.22
C VAL A 36 -3.60 -12.52 1.61
N PHE A 37 -3.14 -11.29 1.89
CA PHE A 37 -3.42 -10.60 3.14
C PHE A 37 -4.90 -10.19 3.24
N SER A 38 -5.46 -10.18 4.46
CA SER A 38 -6.80 -9.67 4.78
C SER A 38 -7.95 -10.26 3.95
N LYS A 39 -8.04 -11.60 3.87
CA LYS A 39 -9.06 -12.31 3.09
C LYS A 39 -10.52 -11.94 3.37
N GLY A 40 -10.84 -11.42 4.55
CA GLY A 40 -12.20 -11.12 5.00
C GLY A 40 -12.67 -9.70 4.71
N GLY A 41 -11.86 -8.86 4.08
CA GLY A 41 -12.19 -7.45 3.81
C GLY A 41 -11.02 -6.50 4.01
N ILE A 42 -11.29 -5.21 3.92
CA ILE A 42 -10.27 -4.18 4.10
C ILE A 42 -9.84 -4.13 5.56
N ASP A 43 -8.54 -4.29 5.82
CA ASP A 43 -8.01 -4.21 7.17
C ASP A 43 -8.09 -2.79 7.76
N PHE A 44 -8.08 -2.72 9.08
CA PHE A 44 -8.21 -1.45 9.79
C PHE A 44 -7.09 -0.45 9.45
N GLY A 45 -5.85 -0.91 9.32
CA GLY A 45 -4.71 -0.05 9.02
C GLY A 45 -4.83 0.61 7.65
N SER A 46 -5.12 -0.18 6.60
CA SER A 46 -5.35 0.34 5.25
C SER A 46 -6.53 1.32 5.20
N ASN A 47 -7.63 1.02 5.91
CA ASN A 47 -8.78 1.93 5.98
C ASN A 47 -8.43 3.24 6.71
N LEU A 48 -7.64 3.18 7.78
CA LEU A 48 -7.18 4.38 8.49
C LEU A 48 -6.27 5.22 7.58
N LEU A 49 -5.31 4.61 6.89
CA LEU A 49 -4.42 5.29 5.96
C LEU A 49 -5.20 6.00 4.84
N LEU A 50 -6.17 5.31 4.23
CA LEU A 50 -7.04 5.85 3.18
C LEU A 50 -7.85 7.08 3.65
N LYS A 51 -8.29 7.10 4.91
CA LYS A 51 -9.05 8.22 5.49
C LYS A 51 -8.17 9.42 5.83
N THR A 52 -6.89 9.17 6.10
CA THR A 52 -5.95 10.18 6.62
C THR A 52 -5.11 10.81 5.51
N VAL A 53 -4.77 10.04 4.46
CA VAL A 53 -3.88 10.51 3.39
C VAL A 53 -4.45 11.74 2.69
N ASN A 54 -3.59 12.76 2.49
CA ASN A 54 -3.94 14.01 1.81
C ASN A 54 -3.36 14.01 0.40
N LEU A 55 -4.22 14.15 -0.61
CA LEU A 55 -3.87 14.15 -2.04
C LEU A 55 -3.79 15.55 -2.65
N LYS A 56 -3.72 16.59 -1.84
CA LYS A 56 -3.57 17.96 -2.37
C LYS A 56 -2.26 18.08 -3.16
N ASN A 57 -2.36 18.51 -4.42
CA ASN A 57 -1.22 18.65 -5.36
C ASN A 57 -0.52 17.32 -5.73
N VAL A 58 -1.13 16.17 -5.47
CA VAL A 58 -0.62 14.85 -5.87
C VAL A 58 -1.15 14.51 -7.26
N LYS A 59 -0.27 14.09 -8.17
CA LYS A 59 -0.60 13.60 -9.52
C LYS A 59 -0.21 12.14 -9.70
N THR A 60 0.85 11.70 -9.03
CA THR A 60 1.37 10.34 -9.14
C THR A 60 1.51 9.68 -7.77
N ILE A 61 1.00 8.46 -7.66
CA ILE A 61 1.06 7.66 -6.44
C ILE A 61 1.72 6.30 -6.73
N LEU A 62 2.57 5.85 -5.81
CA LEU A 62 3.06 4.48 -5.77
C LEU A 62 2.55 3.78 -4.50
N ASP A 63 1.87 2.65 -4.66
CA ASP A 63 1.43 1.77 -3.56
C ASP A 63 2.37 0.57 -3.48
N VAL A 64 3.24 0.53 -2.45
CA VAL A 64 4.27 -0.50 -2.28
C VAL A 64 3.81 -1.60 -1.35
N GLY A 65 3.80 -2.85 -1.85
CA GLY A 65 3.20 -3.99 -1.17
C GLY A 65 1.67 -3.91 -1.22
N CYS A 66 1.14 -3.64 -2.41
CA CYS A 66 -0.27 -3.30 -2.61
C CYS A 66 -1.24 -4.44 -2.30
N GLY A 67 -0.76 -5.70 -2.22
CA GLY A 67 -1.61 -6.87 -2.10
C GLY A 67 -2.64 -6.94 -3.24
N TYR A 68 -3.89 -7.21 -2.92
CA TYR A 68 -4.97 -7.22 -3.92
C TYR A 68 -5.52 -5.79 -4.26
N GLY A 69 -4.75 -4.75 -3.94
CA GLY A 69 -5.01 -3.38 -4.39
C GLY A 69 -5.85 -2.51 -3.44
N THR A 70 -6.00 -2.88 -2.19
CA THR A 70 -6.87 -2.18 -1.23
C THR A 70 -6.68 -0.66 -1.22
N ILE A 71 -5.44 -0.19 -1.14
CA ILE A 71 -5.13 1.24 -1.06
C ILE A 71 -5.12 1.84 -2.48
N GLY A 72 -4.28 1.31 -3.37
CA GLY A 72 -4.08 1.89 -4.70
C GLY A 72 -5.34 1.93 -5.55
N VAL A 73 -6.12 0.83 -5.62
CA VAL A 73 -7.39 0.77 -6.37
C VAL A 73 -8.43 1.76 -5.79
N THR A 74 -8.49 1.89 -4.44
CA THR A 74 -9.39 2.87 -3.81
C THR A 74 -9.01 4.29 -4.19
N LEU A 75 -7.71 4.63 -4.12
CA LEU A 75 -7.22 5.96 -4.46
C LEU A 75 -7.46 6.29 -5.94
N ALA A 76 -7.16 5.35 -6.85
CA ALA A 76 -7.41 5.53 -8.27
C ALA A 76 -8.88 5.73 -8.59
N LYS A 77 -9.78 4.88 -8.03
CA LYS A 77 -11.22 4.95 -8.28
C LYS A 77 -11.84 6.25 -7.78
N THR A 78 -11.35 6.78 -6.66
CA THR A 78 -11.94 7.99 -6.04
C THR A 78 -11.27 9.29 -6.45
N ASN A 79 -10.16 9.23 -7.23
CA ASN A 79 -9.40 10.38 -7.67
C ASN A 79 -8.98 10.19 -9.14
N PRO A 80 -9.85 10.45 -10.12
CA PRO A 80 -9.58 10.15 -11.54
C PRO A 80 -8.43 10.98 -12.14
N ASP A 81 -8.06 12.10 -11.53
CA ASP A 81 -6.97 12.97 -11.97
C ASP A 81 -5.58 12.56 -11.45
N VAL A 82 -5.51 11.47 -10.68
CA VAL A 82 -4.28 10.93 -10.10
C VAL A 82 -3.95 9.61 -10.77
N PHE A 83 -2.71 9.39 -11.19
CA PHE A 83 -2.25 8.09 -11.70
C PHE A 83 -1.64 7.26 -10.56
N VAL A 84 -2.04 6.00 -10.44
CA VAL A 84 -1.61 5.11 -9.36
C VAL A 84 -0.85 3.90 -9.93
N THR A 85 0.42 3.80 -9.59
CA THR A 85 1.22 2.58 -9.81
C THR A 85 1.17 1.74 -8.53
N MET A 86 0.94 0.46 -8.67
CA MET A 86 0.90 -0.50 -7.56
C MET A 86 1.95 -1.57 -7.77
N VAL A 87 2.62 -2.02 -6.71
CA VAL A 87 3.62 -3.08 -6.81
C VAL A 87 3.48 -4.10 -5.68
N ASP A 88 3.70 -5.37 -6.02
CA ASP A 88 3.77 -6.47 -5.06
C ASP A 88 4.70 -7.57 -5.61
N VAL A 89 5.20 -8.45 -4.75
CA VAL A 89 5.96 -9.66 -5.13
C VAL A 89 5.05 -10.86 -5.36
N ASN A 90 3.85 -10.84 -4.80
CA ASN A 90 2.90 -11.95 -4.84
C ASN A 90 2.07 -11.91 -6.13
N LYS A 91 2.40 -12.76 -7.08
CA LYS A 91 1.70 -12.85 -8.39
C LYS A 91 0.19 -13.08 -8.27
N ARG A 92 -0.24 -13.82 -7.26
CA ARG A 92 -1.67 -14.04 -6.99
C ARG A 92 -2.36 -12.74 -6.59
N ALA A 93 -1.75 -11.97 -5.69
CA ALA A 93 -2.25 -10.66 -5.28
C ALA A 93 -2.33 -9.68 -6.47
N ILE A 94 -1.30 -9.67 -7.33
CA ILE A 94 -1.28 -8.87 -8.57
C ILE A 94 -2.44 -9.27 -9.49
N GLY A 95 -2.68 -10.56 -9.69
CA GLY A 95 -3.82 -11.05 -10.48
C GLY A 95 -5.17 -10.56 -9.95
N LEU A 96 -5.37 -10.61 -8.63
CA LEU A 96 -6.58 -10.10 -7.97
C LEU A 96 -6.70 -8.57 -8.06
N CYS A 97 -5.59 -7.86 -7.99
CA CYS A 97 -5.54 -6.41 -8.19
C CYS A 97 -5.97 -6.02 -9.62
N ASN A 98 -5.49 -6.73 -10.65
CA ASN A 98 -5.91 -6.53 -12.04
C ASN A 98 -7.42 -6.78 -12.21
N LEU A 99 -7.97 -7.84 -11.60
CA LEU A 99 -9.43 -8.07 -11.61
C LEU A 99 -10.20 -6.91 -10.97
N ALA A 100 -9.66 -6.33 -9.89
CA ALA A 100 -10.29 -5.18 -9.25
C ALA A 100 -10.22 -3.92 -10.12
N ILE A 101 -9.10 -3.66 -10.80
CA ILE A 101 -8.94 -2.55 -11.76
C ILE A 101 -10.00 -2.68 -12.87
N GLU A 102 -10.11 -3.85 -13.48
CA GLU A 102 -11.08 -4.13 -14.55
C GLU A 102 -12.52 -3.99 -14.07
N LYS A 103 -12.88 -4.66 -12.97
CA LYS A 103 -14.24 -4.66 -12.40
C LYS A 103 -14.75 -3.26 -12.07
N ASN A 104 -13.87 -2.38 -11.63
CA ASN A 104 -14.22 -1.01 -11.27
C ASN A 104 -14.06 -0.02 -12.44
N ASN A 105 -13.72 -0.46 -13.66
CA ASN A 105 -13.47 0.38 -14.84
C ASN A 105 -12.46 1.51 -14.53
N ILE A 106 -11.30 1.15 -13.97
CA ILE A 106 -10.22 2.08 -13.62
C ILE A 106 -9.25 2.17 -14.79
N SER A 107 -9.03 3.38 -15.32
CA SER A 107 -8.10 3.64 -16.44
C SER A 107 -6.82 4.38 -16.02
N ASN A 108 -6.77 4.84 -14.78
CA ASN A 108 -5.69 5.64 -14.20
C ASN A 108 -4.86 4.86 -13.17
N ALA A 109 -4.75 3.54 -13.35
CA ALA A 109 -3.91 2.70 -12.50
C ALA A 109 -3.32 1.52 -13.26
N LEU A 110 -2.17 1.04 -12.78
CA LEU A 110 -1.56 -0.22 -13.19
C LEU A 110 -0.94 -0.94 -11.99
N VAL A 111 -0.75 -2.24 -12.11
CA VAL A 111 -0.05 -3.05 -11.12
C VAL A 111 1.08 -3.83 -11.78
N LEU A 112 2.26 -3.87 -11.14
CA LEU A 112 3.47 -4.51 -11.60
C LEU A 112 4.03 -5.47 -10.55
N GLU A 113 4.74 -6.51 -10.99
CA GLU A 113 5.56 -7.33 -10.11
C GLU A 113 6.85 -6.56 -9.77
N SER A 114 7.12 -6.35 -8.48
CA SER A 114 8.37 -5.77 -8.01
C SER A 114 8.65 -6.21 -6.58
N ASN A 115 9.91 -6.53 -6.30
CA ASN A 115 10.39 -6.65 -4.94
C ASN A 115 10.75 -5.25 -4.45
N ILE A 116 9.84 -4.66 -3.67
CA ILE A 116 9.89 -3.27 -3.22
C ILE A 116 10.00 -2.33 -4.45
N TYR A 117 11.18 -1.75 -4.72
CA TYR A 117 11.41 -0.78 -5.78
C TYR A 117 12.22 -1.31 -6.97
N GLU A 118 12.55 -2.62 -7.02
CA GLU A 118 13.46 -3.19 -8.04
C GLU A 118 13.08 -2.85 -9.48
N ASN A 119 11.77 -2.80 -9.76
CA ASN A 119 11.24 -2.52 -11.10
C ASN A 119 10.62 -1.13 -11.22
N ILE A 120 10.97 -0.21 -10.31
CA ILE A 120 10.50 1.17 -10.30
C ILE A 120 11.63 2.10 -10.72
N THR A 121 11.43 2.81 -11.81
CA THR A 121 12.39 3.77 -12.38
C THR A 121 11.90 5.22 -12.26
N GLU A 122 10.61 5.42 -12.05
CA GLU A 122 9.97 6.73 -11.94
C GLU A 122 10.01 7.27 -10.51
N SER A 123 9.77 8.58 -10.40
CA SER A 123 9.54 9.26 -9.13
C SER A 123 8.07 9.66 -8.99
N TYR A 124 7.60 9.73 -7.73
CA TYR A 124 6.20 9.92 -7.39
C TYR A 124 6.01 11.10 -6.43
N ASP A 125 4.86 11.74 -6.48
CA ASP A 125 4.49 12.79 -5.52
C ASP A 125 4.13 12.19 -4.16
N LEU A 126 3.61 10.97 -4.18
CA LEU A 126 3.17 10.25 -2.99
C LEU A 126 3.54 8.77 -3.09
N ILE A 127 4.12 8.24 -2.04
CA ILE A 127 4.28 6.79 -1.85
C ILE A 127 3.44 6.37 -0.64
N VAL A 128 2.65 5.32 -0.79
CA VAL A 128 1.85 4.76 0.30
C VAL A 128 2.22 3.30 0.54
N SER A 129 2.10 2.84 1.79
CA SER A 129 2.26 1.42 2.11
C SER A 129 1.56 1.05 3.43
N ASN A 130 0.98 -0.14 3.46
CA ASN A 130 0.71 -0.90 4.66
C ASN A 130 1.72 -2.06 4.71
N PRO A 131 2.94 -1.85 5.23
CA PRO A 131 4.05 -2.75 5.02
C PRO A 131 3.83 -4.11 5.70
N PRO A 132 4.35 -5.22 5.12
CA PRO A 132 4.19 -6.56 5.65
C PRO A 132 5.09 -6.77 6.87
N ILE A 133 4.64 -6.41 8.06
CA ILE A 133 5.44 -6.47 9.30
C ILE A 133 6.02 -7.88 9.55
N ARG A 134 5.29 -8.93 9.15
CA ARG A 134 5.74 -10.33 9.30
C ARG A 134 6.89 -10.72 8.37
N ALA A 135 7.14 -9.94 7.33
CA ALA A 135 8.31 -10.16 6.45
C ALA A 135 9.65 -9.73 7.11
N GLY A 136 9.56 -9.09 8.27
CA GLY A 136 10.73 -8.67 9.05
C GLY A 136 11.13 -7.22 8.86
N LYS A 137 11.98 -6.76 9.77
CA LYS A 137 12.38 -5.34 9.87
C LYS A 137 13.09 -4.85 8.60
N SER A 138 13.92 -5.68 7.97
CA SER A 138 14.67 -5.29 6.75
C SER A 138 13.73 -4.95 5.60
N VAL A 139 12.67 -5.73 5.37
CA VAL A 139 11.68 -5.47 4.33
C VAL A 139 10.91 -4.19 4.62
N VAL A 140 10.43 -4.03 5.87
CA VAL A 140 9.69 -2.83 6.29
C VAL A 140 10.55 -1.57 6.14
N HIS A 141 11.82 -1.62 6.57
CA HIS A 141 12.76 -0.50 6.41
C HIS A 141 13.10 -0.27 4.92
N GLY A 142 13.27 -1.33 4.12
CA GLY A 142 13.49 -1.19 2.68
C GLY A 142 12.36 -0.44 2.00
N ILE A 143 11.09 -0.74 2.34
CA ILE A 143 9.93 -0.03 1.83
C ILE A 143 9.95 1.44 2.27
N MET A 144 10.17 1.71 3.56
CA MET A 144 10.04 3.06 4.09
C MET A 144 11.22 3.97 3.72
N LEU A 145 12.45 3.50 3.87
CA LEU A 145 13.65 4.32 3.63
C LEU A 145 13.94 4.45 2.13
N GLY A 146 13.73 3.36 1.37
CA GLY A 146 13.89 3.37 -0.09
C GLY A 146 12.93 4.33 -0.80
N ALA A 147 11.80 4.68 -0.17
CA ALA A 147 10.87 5.66 -0.71
C ALA A 147 11.53 7.02 -1.04
N TYR A 148 12.57 7.41 -0.29
CA TYR A 148 13.26 8.68 -0.50
C TYR A 148 13.78 8.84 -1.93
N GLU A 149 14.39 7.80 -2.49
CA GLU A 149 14.96 7.83 -3.85
C GLU A 149 13.87 7.90 -4.95
N HIS A 150 12.67 7.41 -4.64
CA HIS A 150 11.54 7.35 -5.57
C HIS A 150 10.50 8.45 -5.36
N LEU A 151 10.78 9.45 -4.52
CA LEU A 151 9.93 10.62 -4.34
C LEU A 151 10.44 11.82 -5.12
N ASN A 152 9.51 12.57 -5.73
CA ASN A 152 9.76 13.91 -6.22
C ASN A 152 10.15 14.85 -5.08
N GLU A 153 10.83 15.97 -5.37
CA GLU A 153 11.09 17.02 -4.38
C GLU A 153 9.77 17.53 -3.77
N GLY A 154 9.71 17.54 -2.44
CA GLY A 154 8.51 17.88 -1.69
C GLY A 154 7.45 16.77 -1.65
N GLY A 155 7.71 15.65 -2.28
CA GLY A 155 6.88 14.43 -2.19
C GLY A 155 6.93 13.80 -0.80
N SER A 156 6.02 12.87 -0.52
CA SER A 156 5.94 12.26 0.80
C SER A 156 5.62 10.77 0.78
N MET A 157 6.23 10.05 1.73
CA MET A 157 5.90 8.66 2.07
C MET A 157 4.88 8.64 3.20
N TRP A 158 3.81 7.87 3.03
CA TRP A 158 2.80 7.63 4.05
C TRP A 158 2.67 6.14 4.34
N CYS A 159 2.82 5.74 5.58
CA CYS A 159 2.65 4.35 5.97
C CYS A 159 1.83 4.20 7.24
N VAL A 160 1.23 3.02 7.41
CA VAL A 160 0.53 2.63 8.62
C VAL A 160 1.29 1.54 9.35
N ILE A 161 1.55 1.74 10.65
CA ILE A 161 2.23 0.76 11.50
C ILE A 161 1.53 0.68 12.85
N GLN A 162 1.39 -0.51 13.40
CA GLN A 162 0.94 -0.64 14.78
C GLN A 162 2.05 -0.20 15.75
N LYS A 163 1.69 0.57 16.79
CA LYS A 163 2.61 1.04 17.83
C LYS A 163 3.46 -0.10 18.41
N LYS A 164 2.83 -1.24 18.74
CA LYS A 164 3.51 -2.43 19.28
C LYS A 164 4.36 -3.21 18.26
N GLN A 165 4.27 -2.87 16.99
CA GLN A 165 5.00 -3.51 15.89
C GLN A 165 6.15 -2.65 15.35
N GLY A 166 6.64 -1.69 16.14
CA GLY A 166 7.85 -0.95 15.86
C GLY A 166 7.66 0.45 15.28
N ALA A 167 6.48 1.07 15.41
CA ALA A 167 6.23 2.43 14.91
C ALA A 167 7.30 3.46 15.39
N ALA A 168 7.68 3.43 16.67
CA ALA A 168 8.70 4.33 17.19
C ALA A 168 10.10 4.13 16.55
N SER A 169 10.47 2.87 16.27
CA SER A 169 11.71 2.56 15.55
C SER A 169 11.65 3.01 14.08
N ALA A 170 10.48 2.88 13.46
CA ALA A 170 10.24 3.36 12.10
C ALA A 170 10.38 4.88 11.98
N VAL A 171 9.73 5.62 12.88
CA VAL A 171 9.86 7.09 12.96
C VAL A 171 11.31 7.53 13.10
N LYS A 172 12.05 6.90 14.03
CA LYS A 172 13.47 7.23 14.22
C LYS A 172 14.30 6.98 12.96
N ALA A 173 14.11 5.86 12.29
CA ALA A 173 14.83 5.56 11.06
C ALA A 173 14.48 6.53 9.91
N LEU A 174 13.21 6.90 9.77
CA LEU A 174 12.79 7.90 8.78
C LEU A 174 13.38 9.28 9.03
N GLN A 175 13.52 9.70 10.30
CA GLN A 175 14.12 10.98 10.68
C GLN A 175 15.61 11.11 10.31
N GLU A 176 16.29 9.99 10.06
CA GLU A 176 17.68 9.98 9.60
C GLU A 176 17.81 10.28 8.09
N VAL A 177 16.70 10.16 7.32
CA VAL A 177 16.71 10.25 5.86
C VAL A 177 15.84 11.40 5.34
N PHE A 178 14.66 11.59 5.94
CA PHE A 178 13.67 12.55 5.47
C PHE A 178 13.77 13.91 6.16
N LYS A 179 13.42 14.96 5.45
CA LYS A 179 13.41 16.36 5.93
C LYS A 179 12.51 16.57 7.14
N SER A 180 11.32 15.94 7.09
CA SER A 180 10.37 15.95 8.21
C SER A 180 9.65 14.61 8.33
N VAL A 181 9.38 14.21 9.57
CA VAL A 181 8.63 12.99 9.89
C VAL A 181 7.62 13.31 10.98
N GLU A 182 6.36 13.04 10.72
CA GLU A 182 5.26 13.31 11.64
C GLU A 182 4.32 12.09 11.76
N ILE A 183 3.75 11.90 12.94
CA ILE A 183 2.63 10.98 13.13
C ILE A 183 1.36 11.81 12.99
N VAL A 184 0.68 11.64 11.86
CA VAL A 184 -0.48 12.48 11.49
C VAL A 184 -1.80 11.98 12.07
N GLU A 185 -1.88 10.69 12.41
CA GLU A 185 -3.10 10.11 13.00
C GLU A 185 -2.75 8.91 13.89
N LYS A 186 -3.57 8.69 14.94
CA LYS A 186 -3.47 7.53 15.84
C LYS A 186 -4.87 7.01 16.14
N ASP A 187 -5.13 5.75 15.82
CA ASP A 187 -6.39 5.09 16.18
C ASP A 187 -6.17 3.60 16.43
N LYS A 188 -6.80 3.07 17.49
CA LYS A 188 -6.78 1.65 17.89
C LYS A 188 -5.38 1.01 17.89
N GLY A 189 -4.38 1.79 18.29
CA GLY A 189 -2.99 1.34 18.35
C GLY A 189 -2.25 1.32 17.01
N TYR A 190 -2.86 1.82 15.93
CA TYR A 190 -2.20 2.12 14.66
C TYR A 190 -1.76 3.58 14.64
N GLU A 191 -0.66 3.84 13.98
CA GLU A 191 -0.11 5.17 13.73
C GLU A 191 0.09 5.36 12.23
N ILE A 192 -0.41 6.48 11.69
CA ILE A 192 -0.12 6.92 10.33
C ILE A 192 1.09 7.83 10.40
N ILE A 193 2.16 7.42 9.74
CA ILE A 193 3.42 8.14 9.68
C ILE A 193 3.54 8.76 8.29
N LYS A 194 3.85 10.06 8.25
CA LYS A 194 4.19 10.80 7.04
C LYS A 194 5.64 11.25 7.12
N ALA A 195 6.41 10.98 6.07
CA ALA A 195 7.79 11.44 5.92
C ALA A 195 7.91 12.24 4.62
N THR A 196 8.43 13.47 4.66
CA THR A 196 8.52 14.38 3.50
C THR A 196 9.98 14.54 3.07
N LYS A 197 10.22 14.40 1.76
CA LYS A 197 11.52 14.60 1.11
C LYS A 197 11.91 16.06 1.02
#